data_d7476fff07e9f18b881b347ffe80f259
#
_entry.id   d7476fff07e9f18b881b347ffe80f259
#
_cell.length_a   1.000
_cell.length_b   1.000
_cell.length_c   1.000
_cell.angle_alpha   90.00
_cell.angle_beta   90.00
_cell.angle_gamma   90.00
#
_symmetry.space_group_name_H-M   'P 1'
#
loop_
_entity.id
_entity.type
_entity.pdbx_description
1 polymer ?
#
loop_
_entity_poly.entity_id
_entity_poly.type
_entity_poly.pdbx_seq_one_letter_code
_entity_poly.pdbx_strand_id
1 'polypeptide(L)'
;MVAQPRKRQKETSVFRKHPIPAPRARGIDRLIRNVETGRFERSLSGLTAVGAVVTAAEIFFEHDKASFGNRLMWLPVALGPIGAAAGVAGFFSERAARTALPIASAAIVANGLQGTYLHARGIGQKPGGWSAACPR
;
A
#
# COMPACT_ATOMS: atom_id res chain seq x y z
N MET A 1 30.98 42.57 -60.28
CA MET A 1 31.30 41.89 -59.03
C MET A 1 30.84 42.73 -57.88
N VAL A 2 29.61 42.57 -57.38
CA VAL A 2 28.99 43.49 -56.45
C VAL A 2 28.94 42.77 -55.10
N ALA A 3 29.67 43.35 -54.13
CA ALA A 3 29.72 42.82 -52.76
C ALA A 3 28.44 43.15 -52.02
N GLN A 4 27.75 42.09 -51.53
CA GLN A 4 26.57 42.24 -50.66
C GLN A 4 27.01 42.55 -49.22
N PRO A 5 26.36 43.52 -48.53
CA PRO A 5 26.66 43.82 -47.14
C PRO A 5 26.06 42.75 -46.22
N ARG A 6 26.91 42.10 -45.39
CA ARG A 6 26.50 41.19 -44.31
C ARG A 6 25.63 41.95 -43.30
N LYS A 7 24.34 41.59 -43.27
CA LYS A 7 23.44 41.99 -42.19
C LYS A 7 23.92 41.37 -40.89
N ARG A 8 24.41 42.20 -39.98
CA ARG A 8 24.74 41.87 -38.60
C ARG A 8 23.42 41.54 -37.91
N GLN A 9 23.12 40.24 -37.75
CA GLN A 9 22.04 39.79 -36.87
C GLN A 9 22.41 40.21 -35.44
N LYS A 10 21.67 41.19 -34.89
CA LYS A 10 21.65 41.46 -33.47
C LYS A 10 21.05 40.24 -32.81
N GLU A 11 21.89 39.43 -32.19
CA GLU A 11 21.46 38.44 -31.20
C GLU A 11 20.85 39.19 -30.02
N THR A 12 19.56 39.39 -30.06
CA THR A 12 18.78 39.66 -28.86
C THR A 12 18.81 38.38 -28.03
N SER A 13 19.73 38.30 -27.08
CA SER A 13 19.73 37.31 -26.03
C SER A 13 18.45 37.50 -25.22
N VAL A 14 17.40 36.78 -25.65
CA VAL A 14 16.20 36.65 -24.87
C VAL A 14 16.62 35.87 -23.62
N PHE A 15 16.81 36.59 -22.54
CA PHE A 15 16.98 36.05 -21.19
C PHE A 15 15.72 35.22 -20.92
N ARG A 16 15.77 33.92 -21.29
CA ARG A 16 14.72 32.96 -20.99
C ARG A 16 14.75 32.78 -19.50
N LYS A 17 13.96 33.60 -18.77
CA LYS A 17 13.67 33.38 -17.35
C LYS A 17 13.08 31.97 -17.26
N HIS A 18 13.92 30.99 -16.93
CA HIS A 18 13.41 29.68 -16.52
C HIS A 18 12.55 29.91 -15.27
N PRO A 19 11.25 29.62 -15.32
CA PRO A 19 10.42 29.71 -14.14
C PRO A 19 11.00 28.76 -13.10
N ILE A 20 11.38 29.29 -11.93
CA ILE A 20 11.83 28.48 -10.81
C ILE A 20 10.63 27.62 -10.41
N PRO A 21 10.68 26.29 -10.56
CA PRO A 21 9.55 25.45 -10.22
C PRO A 21 9.24 25.62 -8.72
N ALA A 22 7.99 25.91 -8.41
CA ALA A 22 7.54 26.01 -7.03
C ALA A 22 7.89 24.74 -6.24
N PRO A 23 8.23 24.81 -4.95
CA PRO A 23 8.64 23.65 -4.15
C PRO A 23 7.65 22.47 -4.17
N ARG A 24 6.35 22.78 -4.32
CA ARG A 24 5.28 21.76 -4.45
C ARG A 24 5.37 20.99 -5.76
N ALA A 25 5.69 21.64 -6.86
CA ALA A 25 5.83 20.98 -8.17
C ALA A 25 6.94 19.91 -8.13
N ARG A 26 8.07 20.19 -7.45
CA ARG A 26 9.16 19.21 -7.29
C ARG A 26 8.75 17.95 -6.54
N GLY A 27 7.86 18.07 -5.56
CA GLY A 27 7.30 16.93 -4.82
C GLY A 27 6.44 16.02 -5.69
N ILE A 28 5.53 16.63 -6.46
CA ILE A 28 4.63 15.93 -7.38
C ILE A 28 5.42 15.25 -8.51
N ASP A 29 6.36 15.94 -9.13
CA ASP A 29 7.22 15.37 -10.18
C ASP A 29 8.05 14.18 -9.67
N ARG A 30 8.47 14.21 -8.40
CA ARG A 30 9.17 13.09 -7.76
C ARG A 30 8.24 11.91 -7.52
N LEU A 31 7.01 12.16 -7.07
CA LEU A 31 6.00 11.13 -6.90
C LEU A 31 5.65 10.46 -8.23
N ILE A 32 5.39 11.26 -9.28
CA ILE A 32 5.09 10.75 -10.63
C ILE A 32 6.24 9.85 -11.12
N ARG A 33 7.48 10.29 -11.03
CA ARG A 33 8.64 9.47 -11.41
C ARG A 33 8.77 8.20 -10.59
N ASN A 34 8.47 8.24 -9.31
CA ASN A 34 8.52 7.04 -8.46
C ASN A 34 7.45 6.01 -8.87
N VAL A 35 6.25 6.47 -9.26
CA VAL A 35 5.20 5.60 -9.80
C VAL A 35 5.62 5.02 -11.16
N GLU A 36 6.08 5.86 -12.09
CA GLU A 36 6.53 5.44 -13.43
C GLU A 36 7.71 4.44 -13.38
N THR A 37 8.59 4.56 -12.40
CA THR A 37 9.75 3.66 -12.24
C THR A 37 9.45 2.40 -11.42
N GLY A 38 8.21 2.18 -10.99
CA GLY A 38 7.81 1.04 -10.14
C GLY A 38 8.44 1.03 -8.74
N ARG A 39 9.13 2.10 -8.35
CA ARG A 39 9.73 2.22 -7.00
C ARG A 39 8.68 2.33 -5.91
N PHE A 40 7.60 3.03 -6.21
CA PHE A 40 6.48 3.17 -5.30
C PHE A 40 5.82 1.82 -5.02
N GLU A 41 5.56 1.02 -6.05
CA GLU A 41 4.97 -0.31 -5.93
C GLU A 41 5.84 -1.25 -5.09
N ARG A 42 7.17 -1.22 -5.30
CA ARG A 42 8.13 -2.00 -4.50
C ARG A 42 8.12 -1.58 -3.04
N SER A 43 8.15 -0.27 -2.75
CA SER A 43 8.11 0.23 -1.38
C SER A 43 6.81 -0.16 -0.69
N LEU A 44 5.68 -0.09 -1.40
CA LEU A 44 4.38 -0.51 -0.90
C LEU A 44 4.35 -2.01 -0.62
N SER A 45 4.91 -2.83 -1.52
CA SER A 45 5.02 -4.29 -1.33
C SER A 45 5.85 -4.64 -0.09
N GLY A 46 6.98 -3.95 0.13
CA GLY A 46 7.80 -4.12 1.33
C GLY A 46 7.06 -3.73 2.61
N LEU A 47 6.34 -2.61 2.60
CA LEU A 47 5.52 -2.17 3.72
C LEU A 47 4.38 -3.17 4.01
N THR A 48 3.76 -3.72 2.98
CA THR A 48 2.74 -4.77 3.09
C THR A 48 3.31 -6.03 3.76
N ALA A 49 4.54 -6.43 3.40
CA ALA A 49 5.20 -7.58 4.02
C ALA A 49 5.40 -7.38 5.53
N VAL A 50 5.92 -6.22 5.94
CA VAL A 50 6.12 -5.87 7.35
C VAL A 50 4.78 -5.81 8.08
N GLY A 51 3.78 -5.13 7.52
CA GLY A 51 2.44 -5.03 8.09
C GLY A 51 1.78 -6.39 8.28
N ALA A 52 1.92 -7.31 7.31
CA ALA A 52 1.38 -8.66 7.40
C ALA A 52 1.99 -9.47 8.55
N VAL A 53 3.30 -9.34 8.79
CA VAL A 53 3.98 -10.00 9.95
C VAL A 53 3.47 -9.44 11.26
N VAL A 54 3.42 -8.11 11.40
CA VAL A 54 2.96 -7.45 12.64
C VAL A 54 1.52 -7.85 12.93
N THR A 55 0.62 -7.74 11.96
CA THR A 55 -0.79 -8.11 12.13
C THR A 55 -0.97 -9.59 12.45
N ALA A 56 -0.19 -10.49 11.83
CA ALA A 56 -0.24 -11.91 12.14
C ALA A 56 0.20 -12.19 13.58
N ALA A 57 1.22 -11.50 14.07
CA ALA A 57 1.68 -11.64 15.45
C ALA A 57 0.61 -11.15 16.44
N GLU A 58 0.02 -9.98 16.20
CA GLU A 58 -1.08 -9.46 17.03
C GLU A 58 -2.25 -10.42 17.08
N ILE A 59 -2.70 -10.92 15.92
CA ILE A 59 -3.81 -11.87 15.84
C ILE A 59 -3.47 -13.18 16.56
N PHE A 60 -2.24 -13.66 16.41
CA PHE A 60 -1.79 -14.87 17.12
C PHE A 60 -1.91 -14.68 18.63
N PHE A 61 -1.35 -13.62 19.19
CA PHE A 61 -1.39 -13.36 20.64
C PHE A 61 -2.81 -13.19 21.18
N GLU A 62 -3.70 -12.54 20.43
CA GLU A 62 -5.09 -12.39 20.85
C GLU A 62 -5.87 -13.71 20.81
N HIS A 63 -5.61 -14.55 19.81
CA HIS A 63 -6.27 -15.86 19.71
C HIS A 63 -5.67 -16.91 20.66
N ASP A 64 -4.39 -16.81 21.01
CA ASP A 64 -3.74 -17.64 22.01
C ASP A 64 -4.39 -17.47 23.39
N LYS A 65 -4.70 -16.22 23.79
CA LYS A 65 -5.47 -15.92 25.00
C LYS A 65 -6.84 -16.62 25.01
N ALA A 66 -7.45 -16.83 23.86
CA ALA A 66 -8.72 -17.54 23.69
C ALA A 66 -8.54 -19.04 23.48
N SER A 67 -7.32 -19.57 23.62
CA SER A 67 -6.97 -21.00 23.47
C SER A 67 -7.37 -21.61 22.12
N PHE A 68 -7.40 -20.80 21.04
CA PHE A 68 -7.76 -21.25 19.68
C PHE A 68 -8.99 -22.16 19.63
N GLY A 69 -10.04 -21.80 20.35
CA GLY A 69 -11.23 -22.63 20.53
C GLY A 69 -12.00 -22.98 19.24
N ASN A 70 -11.69 -22.30 18.12
CA ASN A 70 -12.26 -22.55 16.80
C ASN A 70 -11.16 -22.68 15.75
N ARG A 71 -11.25 -23.71 14.89
CA ARG A 71 -10.29 -23.89 13.77
C ARG A 71 -10.19 -22.69 12.82
N LEU A 72 -11.27 -21.90 12.67
CA LEU A 72 -11.26 -20.68 11.85
C LEU A 72 -10.33 -19.59 12.39
N MET A 73 -9.97 -19.64 13.69
CA MET A 73 -9.01 -18.69 14.28
C MET A 73 -7.57 -18.87 13.75
N TRP A 74 -7.26 -20.04 13.17
CA TRP A 74 -5.96 -20.28 12.53
C TRP A 74 -5.85 -19.65 11.14
N LEU A 75 -6.98 -19.34 10.49
CA LEU A 75 -6.99 -18.82 9.12
C LEU A 75 -6.26 -17.47 9.01
N PRO A 76 -6.56 -16.44 9.84
CA PRO A 76 -5.83 -15.18 9.78
C PRO A 76 -4.36 -15.33 10.16
N VAL A 77 -4.02 -16.23 11.07
CA VAL A 77 -2.62 -16.51 11.46
C VAL A 77 -1.84 -17.11 10.29
N ALA A 78 -2.46 -18.03 9.53
CA ALA A 78 -1.83 -18.62 8.34
C ALA A 78 -1.72 -17.64 7.16
N LEU A 79 -2.69 -16.73 7.00
CA LEU A 79 -2.67 -15.73 5.93
C LEU A 79 -1.58 -14.67 6.11
N GLY A 80 -1.15 -14.40 7.34
CA GLY A 80 -0.08 -13.44 7.61
C GLY A 80 1.25 -13.78 6.91
N PRO A 81 1.82 -14.98 7.15
CA PRO A 81 3.03 -15.43 6.44
C PRO A 81 2.86 -15.46 4.91
N ILE A 82 1.68 -15.83 4.41
CA ILE A 82 1.38 -15.82 2.97
C ILE A 82 1.41 -14.39 2.44
N GLY A 83 0.80 -13.44 3.13
CA GLY A 83 0.82 -12.02 2.78
C GLY A 83 2.24 -11.44 2.84
N ALA A 84 3.02 -11.81 3.86
CA ALA A 84 4.41 -11.40 3.98
C ALA A 84 5.26 -11.93 2.82
N ALA A 85 5.13 -13.22 2.48
CA ALA A 85 5.83 -13.83 1.34
C ALA A 85 5.45 -13.17 0.01
N ALA A 86 4.16 -12.90 -0.21
CA ALA A 86 3.68 -12.19 -1.39
C ALA A 86 4.23 -10.76 -1.46
N GLY A 87 4.30 -10.05 -0.34
CA GLY A 87 4.89 -8.71 -0.24
C GLY A 87 6.39 -8.72 -0.53
N VAL A 88 7.15 -9.65 0.04
CA VAL A 88 8.58 -9.83 -0.25
C VAL A 88 8.79 -10.16 -1.73
N ALA A 89 8.02 -11.10 -2.28
CA ALA A 89 8.11 -11.45 -3.69
C ALA A 89 7.80 -10.26 -4.60
N GLY A 90 6.80 -9.43 -4.25
CA GLY A 90 6.44 -8.21 -4.97
C GLY A 90 7.52 -7.12 -4.89
N PHE A 91 8.28 -7.07 -3.80
CA PHE A 91 9.41 -6.15 -3.67
C PHE A 91 10.52 -6.46 -4.69
N PHE A 92 10.81 -7.74 -4.93
CA PHE A 92 11.88 -8.16 -5.84
C PHE A 92 11.41 -8.39 -7.28
N SER A 93 10.12 -8.67 -7.50
CA SER A 93 9.56 -9.06 -8.80
C SER A 93 8.30 -8.29 -9.16
N GLU A 94 8.35 -7.53 -10.25
CA GLU A 94 7.20 -6.82 -10.80
C GLU A 94 6.04 -7.78 -11.18
N ARG A 95 6.37 -8.98 -11.66
CA ARG A 95 5.38 -10.00 -11.97
C ARG A 95 4.63 -10.44 -10.71
N ALA A 96 5.35 -10.69 -9.60
CA ALA A 96 4.75 -11.05 -8.33
C ALA A 96 3.92 -9.91 -7.75
N ALA A 97 4.38 -8.65 -7.87
CA ALA A 97 3.62 -7.48 -7.44
C ALA A 97 2.27 -7.35 -8.18
N ARG A 98 2.23 -7.73 -9.45
CA ARG A 98 1.01 -7.66 -10.27
C ARG A 98 0.10 -8.90 -10.17
N THR A 99 0.58 -10.01 -9.62
CA THR A 99 -0.17 -11.26 -9.56
C THR A 99 -0.35 -11.77 -8.12
N ALA A 100 0.72 -12.19 -7.47
CA ALA A 100 0.68 -12.79 -6.15
C ALA A 100 0.19 -11.83 -5.06
N LEU A 101 0.65 -10.58 -5.11
CA LEU A 101 0.29 -9.58 -4.11
C LEU A 101 -1.21 -9.22 -4.13
N PRO A 102 -1.87 -8.94 -5.27
CA PRO A 102 -3.31 -8.71 -5.30
C PRO A 102 -4.14 -9.91 -4.84
N ILE A 103 -3.73 -11.12 -5.21
CA ILE A 103 -4.42 -12.36 -4.79
C ILE A 103 -4.33 -12.53 -3.28
N ALA A 104 -3.14 -12.40 -2.70
CA ALA A 104 -2.93 -12.48 -1.26
C ALA A 104 -3.72 -11.38 -0.53
N SER A 105 -3.71 -10.15 -1.04
CA SER A 105 -4.46 -9.03 -0.48
C SER A 105 -5.97 -9.29 -0.50
N ALA A 106 -6.50 -9.81 -1.60
CA ALA A 106 -7.92 -10.16 -1.70
C ALA A 106 -8.31 -11.25 -0.67
N ALA A 107 -7.47 -12.26 -0.48
CA ALA A 107 -7.71 -13.30 0.52
C ALA A 107 -7.69 -12.73 1.94
N ILE A 108 -6.75 -11.83 2.26
CA ILE A 108 -6.66 -11.16 3.56
C ILE A 108 -7.90 -10.29 3.80
N VAL A 109 -8.35 -9.52 2.81
CA VAL A 109 -9.57 -8.69 2.91
C VAL A 109 -10.79 -9.56 3.14
N ALA A 110 -10.97 -10.63 2.38
CA ALA A 110 -12.09 -11.57 2.55
C ALA A 110 -12.11 -12.18 3.96
N ASN A 111 -10.93 -12.60 4.46
CA ASN A 111 -10.79 -13.10 5.82
C ASN A 111 -11.10 -12.02 6.89
N GLY A 112 -10.67 -10.79 6.68
CA GLY A 112 -10.99 -9.66 7.56
C GLY A 112 -12.50 -9.40 7.65
N LEU A 113 -13.19 -9.40 6.51
CA LEU A 113 -14.66 -9.26 6.46
C LEU A 113 -15.36 -10.42 7.18
N GLN A 114 -14.90 -11.66 6.98
CA GLN A 114 -15.41 -12.83 7.68
C GLN A 114 -15.21 -12.70 9.20
N GLY A 115 -14.02 -12.30 9.64
CA GLY A 115 -13.70 -12.06 11.05
C GLY A 115 -14.62 -11.01 11.66
N THR A 116 -14.77 -9.86 11.00
CA THR A 116 -15.67 -8.78 11.43
C THR A 116 -17.11 -9.28 11.57
N TYR A 117 -17.62 -10.03 10.61
CA TYR A 117 -18.96 -10.62 10.67
C TYR A 117 -19.11 -11.56 11.88
N LEU A 118 -18.14 -12.45 12.10
CA LEU A 118 -18.20 -13.41 13.22
C LEU A 118 -18.16 -12.70 14.58
N HIS A 119 -17.31 -11.68 14.73
CA HIS A 119 -17.26 -10.86 15.95
C HIS A 119 -18.56 -10.10 16.17
N ALA A 120 -19.09 -9.46 15.14
CA ALA A 120 -20.37 -8.75 15.21
C ALA A 120 -21.51 -9.68 15.62
N ARG A 121 -21.59 -10.85 15.00
CA ARG A 121 -22.56 -11.89 15.35
C ARG A 121 -22.41 -12.35 16.81
N GLY A 122 -21.15 -12.58 17.26
CA GLY A 122 -20.87 -12.99 18.64
C GLY A 122 -21.33 -11.95 19.67
N ILE A 123 -21.16 -10.65 19.37
CA ILE A 123 -21.71 -9.57 20.24
C ILE A 123 -23.23 -9.63 20.28
N GLY A 124 -23.89 -9.76 19.14
CA GLY A 124 -25.36 -9.79 19.07
C GLY A 124 -25.98 -10.98 19.78
N GLN A 125 -25.25 -12.09 19.97
CA GLN A 125 -25.70 -13.29 20.66
C GLN A 125 -25.52 -13.25 22.18
N LYS A 126 -24.81 -12.25 22.71
CA LYS A 126 -24.65 -12.09 24.16
C LYS A 126 -25.93 -11.53 24.81
N PRO A 127 -26.21 -11.87 26.09
CA PRO A 127 -27.29 -11.24 26.82
C PRO A 127 -27.12 -9.70 26.83
N GLY A 128 -28.14 -8.95 26.40
CA GLY A 128 -28.08 -7.50 26.20
C GLY A 128 -27.58 -7.07 24.81
N GLY A 129 -27.01 -7.97 24.02
CA GLY A 129 -26.61 -7.72 22.63
C GLY A 129 -25.78 -6.45 22.44
N TRP A 130 -26.10 -5.68 21.40
CA TRP A 130 -25.44 -4.42 21.07
C TRP A 130 -25.59 -3.33 22.13
N SER A 131 -26.69 -3.35 22.90
CA SER A 131 -26.96 -2.37 23.97
C SER A 131 -26.00 -2.53 25.15
N ALA A 132 -25.53 -3.74 25.43
CA ALA A 132 -24.55 -4.00 26.50
C ALA A 132 -23.11 -3.69 26.05
N ALA A 133 -22.85 -3.69 24.74
CA ALA A 133 -21.52 -3.41 24.16
C ALA A 133 -21.23 -1.90 24.07
N CYS A 134 -22.26 -1.02 24.09
CA CYS A 134 -22.13 0.43 24.07
C CYS A 134 -22.72 1.01 25.37
N PRO A 135 -21.97 1.09 26.48
CA PRO A 135 -22.41 1.83 27.66
C PRO A 135 -22.58 3.30 27.30
N ARG A 136 -23.72 3.88 27.70
CA ARG A 136 -24.02 5.31 27.54
C ARG A 136 -23.15 6.16 28.44
#